data_89643a1b44e2329b1146d4883fd5ec8a
#
_entry.id   89643a1b44e2329b1146d4883fd5ec8a
#
_cell.length_a   1.000
_cell.length_b   1.000
_cell.length_c   1.000
_cell.angle_alpha   90.00
_cell.angle_beta   90.00
_cell.angle_gamma   90.00
#
_symmetry.space_group_name_H-M   'P 1'
#
loop_
_entity.id
_entity.type
_entity.pdbx_description
1 polymer ?
#
loop_
_entity_poly.entity_id
_entity_poly.type
_entity_poly.pdbx_seq_one_letter_code
_entity_poly.pdbx_strand_id
1 'polypeptide(L)'
;SQKKALAFQENLWELYDREGIDSLHSLYEETTQKYRSSGETSYLLQMIRIKSLLVFFDSEIRATDEELTFLYDYFFTIDIWGNYELELFSTISTLFPLPLYFKYSREMLQKTDLLGSLPSNKVAIDTILINGLFKAIEEKDKLKVRMLKEKGA
;
A
#
# COMPACT_ATOMS: atom_id res chain seq x y z
N SER A 1 -1.15 15.65 9.96
CA SER A 1 -2.63 15.63 9.97
C SER A 1 -3.16 14.81 8.78
N GLN A 2 -4.41 14.40 8.85
CA GLN A 2 -5.06 13.66 7.79
C GLN A 2 -5.11 14.46 6.48
N LYS A 3 -5.36 15.75 6.54
CA LYS A 3 -5.37 16.63 5.37
C LYS A 3 -4.01 16.68 4.66
N LYS A 4 -2.91 16.76 5.42
CA LYS A 4 -1.56 16.74 4.87
C LYS A 4 -1.24 15.42 4.18
N ALA A 5 -1.71 14.32 4.77
CA ALA A 5 -1.49 12.98 4.21
C ALA A 5 -2.23 12.77 2.89
N LEU A 6 -3.50 13.20 2.81
CA LEU A 6 -4.28 13.13 1.57
C LEU A 6 -3.69 14.04 0.49
N ALA A 7 -3.30 15.26 0.86
CA ALA A 7 -2.65 16.19 -0.05
C ALA A 7 -1.33 15.62 -0.60
N PHE A 8 -0.57 14.92 0.22
CA PHE A 8 0.67 14.27 -0.22
C PHE A 8 0.39 13.22 -1.31
N GLN A 9 -0.64 12.39 -1.13
CA GLN A 9 -1.00 11.36 -2.11
C GLN A 9 -1.46 11.98 -3.44
N GLU A 10 -2.29 13.02 -3.40
CA GLU A 10 -2.72 13.75 -4.59
C GLU A 10 -1.53 14.39 -5.31
N ASN A 11 -0.61 14.98 -4.56
CA ASN A 11 0.59 15.60 -5.11
C ASN A 11 1.51 14.57 -5.79
N LEU A 12 1.56 13.34 -5.33
CA LEU A 12 2.32 12.27 -5.99
C LEU A 12 1.78 11.96 -7.39
N TRP A 13 0.46 11.85 -7.54
CA TRP A 13 -0.16 11.62 -8.84
C TRP A 13 0.07 12.81 -9.78
N GLU A 14 -0.07 14.03 -9.29
CA GLU A 14 0.20 15.23 -10.07
C GLU A 14 1.67 15.29 -10.51
N LEU A 15 2.60 14.95 -9.64
CA LEU A 15 4.02 14.92 -9.96
C LEU A 15 4.30 13.90 -11.07
N TYR A 16 3.71 12.70 -10.98
CA TYR A 16 3.84 11.68 -12.01
C TYR A 16 3.29 12.16 -13.35
N ASP A 17 2.09 12.75 -13.35
CA ASP A 17 1.45 13.23 -14.57
C ASP A 17 2.28 14.33 -15.26
N ARG A 18 2.92 15.19 -14.46
CA ARG A 18 3.67 16.32 -14.97
C ARG A 18 5.11 15.99 -15.37
N GLU A 19 5.78 15.16 -14.58
CA GLU A 19 7.23 14.94 -14.70
C GLU A 19 7.64 13.49 -14.94
N GLY A 20 6.71 12.54 -14.85
CA GLY A 20 6.93 11.13 -15.14
C GLY A 20 7.51 10.32 -13.99
N ILE A 21 7.85 9.05 -14.29
CA ILE A 21 8.27 8.06 -13.30
C ILE A 21 9.62 8.39 -12.65
N ASP A 22 10.53 9.03 -13.38
CA ASP A 22 11.86 9.36 -12.86
C ASP A 22 11.78 10.35 -11.71
N SER A 23 10.79 11.27 -11.74
CA SER A 23 10.57 12.20 -10.65
C SER A 23 10.13 11.51 -9.36
N LEU A 24 9.36 10.42 -9.46
CA LEU A 24 8.96 9.62 -8.30
C LEU A 24 10.15 8.88 -7.70
N HIS A 25 11.03 8.32 -8.53
CA HIS A 25 12.26 7.68 -8.05
C HIS A 25 13.16 8.68 -7.34
N SER A 26 13.32 9.88 -7.91
CA SER A 26 14.11 10.95 -7.29
C SER A 26 13.53 11.38 -5.94
N LEU A 27 12.21 11.51 -5.86
CA LEU A 27 11.52 11.87 -4.62
C LEU A 27 11.67 10.76 -3.56
N TYR A 28 11.62 9.50 -3.98
CA TYR A 28 11.84 8.36 -3.09
C TYR A 28 13.24 8.42 -2.46
N GLU A 29 14.26 8.64 -3.27
CA GLU A 29 15.65 8.75 -2.78
C GLU A 29 15.84 9.94 -1.86
N GLU A 30 15.30 11.10 -2.22
CA GLU A 30 15.36 12.31 -1.40
C GLU A 30 14.68 12.08 -0.05
N THR A 31 13.50 11.47 -0.04
CA THR A 31 12.74 11.18 1.18
C THR A 31 13.47 10.15 2.03
N THR A 32 14.09 9.16 1.40
CA THR A 32 14.94 8.16 2.08
C THR A 32 16.09 8.83 2.84
N GLN A 33 16.75 9.80 2.22
CA GLN A 33 17.83 10.54 2.86
C GLN A 33 17.32 11.35 4.05
N LYS A 34 16.17 11.99 3.94
CA LYS A 34 15.53 12.71 5.04
C LYS A 34 15.22 11.79 6.20
N TYR A 35 14.72 10.59 5.93
CA TYR A 35 14.47 9.59 6.96
C TYR A 35 15.76 9.15 7.64
N ARG A 36 16.78 8.82 6.87
CA ARG A 36 18.08 8.38 7.42
C ARG A 36 18.73 9.42 8.30
N SER A 37 18.61 10.70 7.94
CA SER A 37 19.24 11.79 8.70
C SER A 37 18.43 12.21 9.93
N SER A 38 17.11 12.10 9.93
CA SER A 38 16.24 12.58 11.01
C SER A 38 15.68 11.46 11.89
N GLY A 39 15.48 10.26 11.34
CA GLY A 39 14.78 9.17 12.01
C GLY A 39 13.28 9.41 12.17
N GLU A 40 12.73 10.47 11.57
CA GLU A 40 11.31 10.80 11.68
C GLU A 40 10.45 9.83 10.87
N THR A 41 9.52 9.16 11.55
CA THR A 41 8.64 8.16 10.94
C THR A 41 7.68 8.73 9.89
N SER A 42 7.44 10.03 9.91
CA SER A 42 6.67 10.69 8.86
C SER A 42 7.32 10.53 7.48
N TYR A 43 8.65 10.58 7.42
CA TYR A 43 9.37 10.33 6.17
C TYR A 43 9.30 8.87 5.74
N LEU A 44 9.34 7.94 6.70
CA LEU A 44 9.18 6.52 6.40
C LEU A 44 7.80 6.25 5.77
N LEU A 45 6.74 6.84 6.31
CA LEU A 45 5.40 6.73 5.73
C LEU A 45 5.34 7.33 4.32
N GLN A 46 5.99 8.46 4.10
CA GLN A 46 6.07 9.06 2.77
C GLN A 46 6.81 8.15 1.77
N MET A 47 7.92 7.53 2.18
CA MET A 47 8.63 6.54 1.35
C MET A 47 7.72 5.38 0.95
N ILE A 48 6.96 4.86 1.88
CA ILE A 48 6.02 3.76 1.63
C ILE A 48 4.94 4.19 0.64
N ARG A 49 4.41 5.39 0.77
CA ARG A 49 3.41 5.94 -0.17
C ARG A 49 3.96 6.09 -1.59
N ILE A 50 5.18 6.61 -1.73
CA ILE A 50 5.84 6.73 -3.03
C ILE A 50 6.04 5.33 -3.63
N LYS A 51 6.52 4.39 -2.84
CA LYS A 51 6.74 3.01 -3.25
C LYS A 51 5.44 2.33 -3.70
N SER A 52 4.32 2.61 -3.04
CA SER A 52 3.01 2.05 -3.42
C SER A 52 2.56 2.52 -4.81
N LEU A 53 3.00 3.69 -5.24
CA LEU A 53 2.76 4.17 -6.59
C LEU A 53 3.74 3.54 -7.59
N LEU A 54 5.02 3.47 -7.23
CA LEU A 54 6.05 2.88 -8.09
C LEU A 54 5.77 1.41 -8.44
N VAL A 55 5.13 0.66 -7.56
CA VAL A 55 4.84 -0.76 -7.79
C VAL A 55 3.91 -1.00 -8.99
N PHE A 56 3.10 -0.02 -9.38
CA PHE A 56 2.28 -0.10 -10.58
C PHE A 56 3.12 -0.15 -11.86
N PHE A 57 4.34 0.38 -11.82
CA PHE A 57 5.24 0.45 -12.97
C PHE A 57 6.35 -0.60 -12.90
N ASP A 58 6.62 -1.11 -11.72
CA ASP A 58 7.63 -2.15 -11.49
C ASP A 58 7.13 -3.12 -10.41
N SER A 59 6.63 -4.27 -10.84
CA SER A 59 6.05 -5.29 -9.96
C SER A 59 7.09 -5.99 -9.07
N GLU A 60 8.39 -5.79 -9.30
CA GLU A 60 9.45 -6.32 -8.46
C GLU A 60 9.64 -5.51 -7.16
N ILE A 61 9.09 -4.30 -7.09
CA ILE A 61 9.17 -3.48 -5.90
C ILE A 61 8.38 -4.14 -4.76
N ARG A 62 9.04 -4.25 -3.61
CA ARG A 62 8.48 -4.88 -2.39
C ARG A 62 8.66 -3.98 -1.20
N ALA A 63 7.76 -4.12 -0.23
CA ALA A 63 7.99 -3.53 1.08
C ALA A 63 9.13 -4.25 1.78
N THR A 64 9.98 -3.49 2.46
CA THR A 64 11.04 -4.06 3.29
C THR A 64 10.47 -4.56 4.62
N ASP A 65 11.23 -5.40 5.34
CA ASP A 65 10.81 -5.88 6.66
C ASP A 65 10.61 -4.72 7.65
N GLU A 66 11.46 -3.69 7.58
CA GLU A 66 11.30 -2.48 8.39
C GLU A 66 10.00 -1.75 8.08
N GLU A 67 9.68 -1.59 6.80
CA GLU A 67 8.44 -0.96 6.36
C GLU A 67 7.21 -1.77 6.81
N LEU A 68 7.24 -3.09 6.67
CA LEU A 68 6.14 -3.96 7.11
C LEU A 68 5.93 -3.90 8.62
N THR A 69 7.00 -3.92 9.40
CA THR A 69 6.93 -3.79 10.86
C THR A 69 6.33 -2.45 11.25
N PHE A 70 6.80 -1.37 10.63
CA PHE A 70 6.26 -0.03 10.88
C PHE A 70 4.76 0.04 10.58
N LEU A 71 4.33 -0.50 9.43
CA LEU A 71 2.93 -0.47 9.02
C LEU A 71 2.05 -1.31 9.94
N TYR A 72 2.53 -2.47 10.38
CA TYR A 72 1.81 -3.28 11.33
C TYR A 72 1.55 -2.50 12.62
N ASP A 73 2.59 -1.93 13.20
CA ASP A 73 2.47 -1.15 14.43
C ASP A 73 1.55 0.08 14.22
N TYR A 74 1.69 0.75 13.08
CA TYR A 74 0.89 1.92 12.77
C TYR A 74 -0.60 1.61 12.70
N PHE A 75 -0.99 0.56 11.97
CA PHE A 75 -2.40 0.25 11.75
C PHE A 75 -3.04 -0.50 12.91
N PHE A 76 -2.34 -1.45 13.51
CA PHE A 76 -2.97 -2.41 14.43
C PHE A 76 -2.88 -2.00 15.89
N THR A 77 -2.26 -0.89 16.19
CA THR A 77 -2.39 -0.21 17.48
C THR A 77 -3.65 0.67 17.56
N ILE A 78 -4.29 0.97 16.42
CA ILE A 78 -5.52 1.75 16.36
C ILE A 78 -6.71 0.83 16.57
N ASP A 79 -7.54 1.12 17.56
CA ASP A 79 -8.67 0.23 17.94
C ASP A 79 -9.78 0.22 16.89
N ILE A 80 -10.16 1.40 16.39
CA ILE A 80 -11.23 1.55 15.39
C ILE A 80 -10.68 2.35 14.21
N TRP A 81 -10.82 1.79 13.02
CA TRP A 81 -10.39 2.44 11.79
C TRP A 81 -11.49 3.36 11.23
N GLY A 82 -11.11 4.60 10.95
CA GLY A 82 -11.94 5.54 10.23
C GLY A 82 -11.57 5.62 8.76
N ASN A 83 -12.14 6.63 8.08
CA ASN A 83 -11.93 6.84 6.65
C ASN A 83 -10.45 7.00 6.28
N TYR A 84 -9.69 7.72 7.10
CA TYR A 84 -8.28 7.97 6.84
C TYR A 84 -7.47 6.66 6.80
N GLU A 85 -7.64 5.81 7.82
CA GLU A 85 -6.92 4.55 7.92
C GLU A 85 -7.29 3.60 6.78
N LEU A 86 -8.58 3.56 6.41
CA LEU A 86 -9.05 2.74 5.30
C LEU A 86 -8.47 3.18 3.96
N GLU A 87 -8.47 4.47 3.68
CA GLU A 87 -7.90 5.00 2.44
C GLU A 87 -6.40 4.79 2.37
N LEU A 88 -5.70 5.01 3.47
CA LEU A 88 -4.27 4.77 3.54
C LEU A 88 -3.95 3.29 3.30
N PHE A 89 -4.65 2.39 3.99
CA PHE A 89 -4.45 0.95 3.80
C PHE A 89 -4.76 0.53 2.36
N SER A 90 -5.85 1.03 1.77
CA SER A 90 -6.18 0.78 0.37
C SER A 90 -5.03 1.14 -0.57
N THR A 91 -4.38 2.28 -0.33
CA THR A 91 -3.28 2.76 -1.16
C THR A 91 -2.03 1.90 -1.02
N ILE A 92 -1.62 1.58 0.20
CA ILE A 92 -0.34 0.92 0.47
C ILE A 92 -0.40 -0.61 0.44
N SER A 93 -1.58 -1.19 0.47
CA SER A 93 -1.78 -2.65 0.53
C SER A 93 -1.23 -3.38 -0.69
N THR A 94 -1.05 -2.69 -1.81
CA THR A 94 -0.43 -3.23 -3.02
C THR A 94 1.01 -3.71 -2.79
N LEU A 95 1.67 -3.20 -1.76
CA LEU A 95 3.03 -3.59 -1.39
C LEU A 95 3.10 -4.89 -0.60
N PHE A 96 1.98 -5.38 -0.08
CA PHE A 96 1.98 -6.58 0.76
C PHE A 96 2.07 -7.85 -0.06
N PRO A 97 2.89 -8.83 0.35
CA PRO A 97 2.79 -10.18 -0.16
C PRO A 97 1.38 -10.75 0.09
N LEU A 98 0.92 -11.65 -0.78
CA LEU A 98 -0.46 -12.15 -0.73
C LEU A 98 -0.89 -12.69 0.65
N PRO A 99 -0.09 -13.51 1.35
CA PRO A 99 -0.48 -14.00 2.68
C PRO A 99 -0.69 -12.87 3.69
N LEU A 100 0.16 -11.84 3.69
CA LEU A 100 0.02 -10.69 4.57
C LEU A 100 -1.16 -9.82 4.15
N TYR A 101 -1.41 -9.69 2.87
CA TYR A 101 -2.57 -8.96 2.36
C TYR A 101 -3.87 -9.51 2.95
N PHE A 102 -4.07 -10.81 2.89
CA PHE A 102 -5.27 -11.44 3.45
C PHE A 102 -5.35 -11.32 4.96
N LYS A 103 -4.24 -11.51 5.65
CA LYS A 103 -4.19 -11.39 7.11
C LYS A 103 -4.58 -9.97 7.55
N TYR A 104 -3.99 -8.96 6.94
CA TYR A 104 -4.23 -7.57 7.30
C TYR A 104 -5.62 -7.11 6.87
N SER A 105 -6.11 -7.56 5.73
CA SER A 105 -7.48 -7.26 5.29
C SER A 105 -8.52 -7.83 6.25
N ARG A 106 -8.28 -9.02 6.79
CA ARG A 106 -9.15 -9.61 7.82
C ARG A 106 -9.15 -8.78 9.09
N GLU A 107 -7.98 -8.38 9.56
CA GLU A 107 -7.87 -7.52 10.75
C GLU A 107 -8.51 -6.14 10.53
N MET A 108 -8.35 -5.58 9.33
CA MET A 108 -9.01 -4.34 8.95
C MET A 108 -10.52 -4.44 9.07
N LEU A 109 -11.12 -5.53 8.55
CA LEU A 109 -12.56 -5.75 8.64
C LEU A 109 -13.03 -5.84 10.09
N GLN A 110 -12.25 -6.45 10.97
CA GLN A 110 -12.57 -6.55 12.39
C GLN A 110 -12.50 -5.20 13.12
N LYS A 111 -11.61 -4.32 12.70
CA LYS A 111 -11.38 -3.01 13.32
C LYS A 111 -12.25 -1.89 12.74
N THR A 112 -12.97 -2.17 11.67
CA THR A 112 -13.82 -1.18 11.01
C THR A 112 -15.25 -1.31 11.51
N ASP A 113 -15.83 -0.19 11.93
CA ASP A 113 -17.26 -0.12 12.26
C ASP A 113 -18.07 -0.07 10.96
N LEU A 114 -18.60 -1.21 10.56
CA LEU A 114 -19.39 -1.33 9.33
C LEU A 114 -20.82 -0.76 9.47
N LEU A 115 -21.34 -0.66 10.71
CA LEU A 115 -22.71 -0.21 10.95
C LEU A 115 -22.86 1.31 10.86
N GLY A 116 -21.79 2.05 11.17
CA GLY A 116 -21.76 3.50 11.08
C GLY A 116 -20.93 4.04 9.93
N SER A 117 -20.53 3.19 8.99
CA SER A 117 -19.60 3.56 7.91
C SER A 117 -20.20 4.58 6.95
N LEU A 118 -19.43 5.64 6.65
CA LEU A 118 -19.75 6.56 5.57
C LEU A 118 -19.63 5.83 4.22
N PRO A 119 -20.36 6.30 3.17
CA PRO A 119 -20.24 5.71 1.82
C PRO A 119 -18.79 5.63 1.31
N SER A 120 -17.93 6.61 1.66
CA SER A 120 -16.52 6.60 1.31
C SER A 120 -15.75 5.43 1.92
N ASN A 121 -16.08 5.04 3.15
CA ASN A 121 -15.48 3.88 3.81
C ASN A 121 -15.85 2.58 3.11
N LYS A 122 -17.10 2.46 2.66
CA LYS A 122 -17.56 1.31 1.89
C LYS A 122 -16.78 1.18 0.58
N VAL A 123 -16.57 2.29 -0.12
CA VAL A 123 -15.78 2.30 -1.37
C VAL A 123 -14.35 1.83 -1.10
N ALA A 124 -13.72 2.31 -0.03
CA ALA A 124 -12.37 1.90 0.34
C ALA A 124 -12.31 0.41 0.67
N ILE A 125 -13.27 -0.11 1.44
CA ILE A 125 -13.35 -1.55 1.78
C ILE A 125 -13.54 -2.39 0.52
N ASP A 126 -14.46 -2.01 -0.36
CA ASP A 126 -14.71 -2.71 -1.61
C ASP A 126 -13.46 -2.72 -2.49
N THR A 127 -12.75 -1.60 -2.57
CA THR A 127 -11.49 -1.50 -3.31
C THR A 127 -10.44 -2.46 -2.77
N ILE A 128 -10.28 -2.54 -1.45
CA ILE A 128 -9.34 -3.46 -0.81
C ILE A 128 -9.69 -4.91 -1.14
N LEU A 129 -10.97 -5.27 -1.05
CA LEU A 129 -11.43 -6.64 -1.33
C LEU A 129 -11.24 -7.00 -2.80
N ILE A 130 -11.55 -6.09 -3.72
CA ILE A 130 -11.37 -6.29 -5.17
C ILE A 130 -9.88 -6.42 -5.50
N ASN A 131 -9.03 -5.57 -4.95
CA ASN A 131 -7.58 -5.64 -5.16
C ASN A 131 -7.01 -6.96 -4.65
N GLY A 132 -7.53 -7.48 -3.54
CA GLY A 132 -7.16 -8.79 -3.01
C GLY A 132 -7.54 -9.92 -3.95
N LEU A 133 -8.71 -9.82 -4.57
CA LEU A 133 -9.16 -10.81 -5.55
C LEU A 133 -8.25 -10.82 -6.79
N PHE A 134 -7.95 -9.66 -7.36
CA PHE A 134 -7.02 -9.56 -8.50
C PHE A 134 -5.64 -10.08 -8.16
N LYS A 135 -5.14 -9.77 -6.97
CA LYS A 135 -3.84 -10.25 -6.50
C LYS A 135 -3.82 -11.77 -6.39
N ALA A 136 -4.90 -12.38 -5.88
CA ALA A 136 -5.04 -13.83 -5.79
C ALA A 136 -5.06 -14.49 -7.17
N ILE A 137 -5.78 -13.91 -8.13
CA ILE A 137 -5.84 -14.39 -9.52
C ILE A 137 -4.45 -14.33 -10.16
N GLU A 138 -3.75 -13.22 -10.00
CA GLU A 138 -2.39 -13.03 -10.52
C GLU A 138 -1.41 -14.08 -9.99
N GLU A 139 -1.44 -14.34 -8.68
CA GLU A 139 -0.59 -15.36 -8.06
C GLU A 139 -0.92 -16.78 -8.56
N LYS A 140 -2.20 -17.07 -8.77
CA LYS A 140 -2.63 -18.36 -9.32
C LYS A 140 -2.14 -18.53 -10.75
N ASP A 141 -2.21 -17.49 -11.57
CA ASP A 141 -1.73 -17.51 -12.95
C ASP A 141 -0.21 -17.71 -13.01
N LYS A 142 0.54 -17.05 -12.14
CA LYS A 142 2.00 -17.25 -12.01
C LYS A 142 2.33 -18.70 -11.66
N LEU A 143 1.58 -19.29 -10.74
CA LEU A 143 1.76 -20.69 -10.35
C LEU A 143 1.49 -21.63 -11.52
N LYS A 144 0.40 -21.41 -12.26
CA LYS A 144 0.07 -22.19 -13.46
C LYS A 144 1.17 -22.11 -14.51
N VAL A 145 1.69 -20.92 -14.79
CA VAL A 145 2.78 -20.72 -15.76
C VAL A 145 4.02 -21.51 -15.33
N ARG A 146 4.37 -21.44 -14.04
CA ARG A 146 5.51 -22.17 -13.48
C ARG A 146 5.34 -23.68 -13.63
N MET A 147 4.17 -24.20 -13.30
CA MET A 147 3.84 -25.62 -13.43
C MET A 147 3.94 -26.08 -14.89
N LEU A 148 3.45 -25.29 -15.84
CA LEU A 148 3.54 -25.60 -17.27
C LEU A 148 4.99 -25.63 -17.76
N LYS A 149 5.83 -24.71 -17.30
CA LYS A 149 7.26 -24.71 -17.64
C LYS A 149 7.98 -25.95 -17.11
N GLU A 150 7.66 -26.39 -15.91
CA GLU A 150 8.25 -27.58 -15.31
C GLU A 150 7.84 -28.86 -16.07
N LYS A 151 6.58 -28.92 -16.50
CA LYS A 151 6.07 -30.07 -17.28
C LYS A 151 6.51 -30.05 -18.73
N GLY A 152 6.76 -28.90 -19.31
CA GLY A 152 7.15 -28.72 -20.70
C GLY A 152 8.65 -28.85 -20.96
N ALA A 153 9.43 -28.97 -19.90
CA ALA A 153 10.88 -29.18 -20.04
C ALA A 153 11.22 -30.67 -20.29
#